data_a88e02bf0148813365a27476b33937c0
#
_entry.id   a88e02bf0148813365a27476b33937c0
#
_cell.length_a   1.000
_cell.length_b   1.000
_cell.length_c   1.000
_cell.angle_alpha   90.00
_cell.angle_beta   90.00
_cell.angle_gamma   90.00
#
_symmetry.space_group_name_H-M   'P 1'
#
loop_
_entity.id
_entity.type
_entity.pdbx_description
1 polymer ?
#
loop_
_entity_poly.entity_id
_entity_poly.type
_entity_poly.pdbx_seq_one_letter_code
_entity_poly.pdbx_strand_id
1 'polypeptide(L)'
;MEEQRLTYREYAAFAQQTAAEIARDCEVDVFRATGPGGQGVNTTDSAVRMRHLPTGIVVTARESRSQFQNRALCVRKLQDEFRRRAVPPKVRHATKVPASQRRRRLKDKRMRSDLKATRRRITGDE
;
A
#
# COMPACT_ATOMS: atom_id res chain seq x y z
N MET A 1 -5.81 19.37 -9.08
CA MET A 1 -4.99 19.55 -7.86
C MET A 1 -4.09 18.32 -7.76
N GLU A 2 -2.81 18.52 -7.95
CA GLU A 2 -1.84 17.45 -7.71
C GLU A 2 -1.82 17.17 -6.21
N GLU A 3 -2.25 15.98 -5.82
CA GLU A 3 -2.00 15.45 -4.49
C GLU A 3 -0.48 15.38 -4.32
N GLN A 4 0.08 16.29 -3.54
CA GLN A 4 1.50 16.27 -3.18
C GLN A 4 1.77 14.94 -2.48
N ARG A 5 2.32 13.99 -3.23
CA ARG A 5 2.73 12.69 -2.68
C ARG A 5 3.91 12.92 -1.76
N LEU A 6 3.63 12.90 -0.47
CA LEU A 6 4.64 13.00 0.57
C LEU A 6 5.69 11.90 0.42
N THR A 7 6.94 12.26 0.65
CA THR A 7 8.06 11.32 0.60
C THR A 7 8.16 10.50 1.89
N TYR A 8 8.87 9.36 1.85
CA TYR A 8 9.11 8.54 3.04
C TYR A 8 9.82 9.32 4.17
N ARG A 9 10.61 10.35 3.84
CA ARG A 9 11.30 11.21 4.83
C ARG A 9 10.32 12.09 5.59
N GLU A 10 9.33 12.64 4.90
CA GLU A 10 8.27 13.44 5.53
C GLU A 10 7.40 12.57 6.43
N TYR A 11 7.06 11.35 6.01
CA TYR A 11 6.37 10.39 6.88
C TYR A 11 7.21 10.00 8.10
N ALA A 12 8.54 9.91 7.98
CA ALA A 12 9.43 9.65 9.10
C ALA A 12 9.40 10.79 10.13
N ALA A 13 9.30 12.05 9.67
CA ALA A 13 9.15 13.21 10.56
C ALA A 13 7.80 13.13 11.32
N PHE A 14 6.70 12.83 10.65
CA PHE A 14 5.39 12.64 11.31
C PHE A 14 5.38 11.45 12.27
N ALA A 15 6.10 10.37 11.97
CA ALA A 15 6.21 9.21 12.85
C ALA A 15 6.96 9.48 14.17
N GLN A 16 7.76 10.54 14.23
CA GLN A 16 8.47 10.99 15.43
C GLN A 16 7.66 11.97 16.30
N GLN A 17 6.55 12.47 15.78
CA GLN A 17 5.67 13.37 16.53
C GLN A 17 5.01 12.67 17.70
N THR A 18 4.76 13.45 18.76
CA THR A 18 3.99 12.98 19.92
C THR A 18 2.52 12.80 19.57
N ALA A 19 1.81 11.98 20.34
CA ALA A 19 0.38 11.77 20.17
C ALA A 19 -0.43 13.08 20.24
N ALA A 20 0.00 14.03 21.06
CA ALA A 20 -0.64 15.33 21.21
C ALA A 20 -0.47 16.22 19.98
N GLU A 21 0.72 16.21 19.37
CA GLU A 21 0.98 16.94 18.12
C GLU A 21 0.17 16.39 16.96
N ILE A 22 0.15 15.07 16.80
CA ILE A 22 -0.67 14.41 15.76
C ILE A 22 -2.15 14.73 15.95
N ALA A 23 -2.65 14.66 17.20
CA ALA A 23 -4.06 14.97 17.50
C ALA A 23 -4.43 16.43 17.20
N ARG A 24 -3.49 17.36 17.36
CA ARG A 24 -3.69 18.79 17.03
C ARG A 24 -3.87 19.02 15.55
N ASP A 25 -3.12 18.27 14.73
CA ASP A 25 -3.12 18.40 13.28
C ASP A 25 -4.25 17.58 12.62
N CYS A 26 -5.15 17.01 13.43
CA CYS A 26 -6.26 16.17 12.97
C CYS A 26 -7.61 16.87 13.11
N GLU A 27 -8.44 16.69 12.10
CA GLU A 27 -9.87 16.91 12.14
C GLU A 27 -10.57 15.65 12.67
N VAL A 28 -11.47 15.80 13.63
CA VAL A 28 -12.14 14.71 14.33
C VAL A 28 -13.63 14.73 14.09
N ASP A 29 -14.15 13.67 13.48
CA ASP A 29 -15.58 13.42 13.32
C ASP A 29 -16.02 12.30 14.25
N VAL A 30 -17.13 12.54 14.96
CA VAL A 30 -17.79 11.54 15.79
C VAL A 30 -19.08 11.11 15.14
N PHE A 31 -19.28 9.79 15.03
CA PHE A 31 -20.46 9.26 14.38
C PHE A 31 -20.96 7.99 15.08
N ARG A 32 -22.18 7.61 14.74
CA ARG A 32 -22.78 6.35 15.17
C ARG A 32 -22.36 5.23 14.25
N ALA A 33 -21.73 4.19 14.79
CA ALA A 33 -21.37 3.02 14.01
C ALA A 33 -22.64 2.25 13.63
N THR A 34 -22.83 1.96 12.35
CA THR A 34 -23.87 1.08 11.83
C THR A 34 -23.32 -0.32 11.63
N GLY A 35 -24.05 -1.35 12.03
CA GLY A 35 -23.66 -2.75 11.82
C GLY A 35 -24.35 -3.70 12.77
N PRO A 36 -24.19 -5.03 12.58
CA PRO A 36 -24.69 -6.03 13.51
C PRO A 36 -23.93 -5.86 14.83
N GLY A 37 -24.63 -5.40 15.85
CA GLY A 37 -24.09 -5.17 17.19
C GLY A 37 -25.20 -5.01 18.20
N GLY A 38 -24.87 -5.17 19.48
CA GLY A 38 -25.82 -5.03 20.57
C GLY A 38 -26.30 -3.58 20.76
N GLN A 39 -27.19 -3.40 21.73
CA GLN A 39 -27.90 -2.14 22.02
C GLN A 39 -26.96 -0.91 22.17
N GLY A 40 -25.72 -1.07 22.65
CA GLY A 40 -24.76 0.01 22.78
C GLY A 40 -24.18 0.55 21.46
N VAL A 41 -24.21 -0.21 20.38
CA VAL A 41 -23.71 0.21 19.06
C VAL A 41 -24.71 1.15 18.38
N ASN A 42 -26.01 0.94 18.63
CA ASN A 42 -27.09 1.69 17.97
C ASN A 42 -27.51 2.96 18.72
N THR A 43 -27.06 3.15 19.97
CA THR A 43 -27.52 4.24 20.84
C THR A 43 -26.47 5.32 21.12
N THR A 44 -25.18 5.02 20.92
CA THR A 44 -24.10 5.92 21.36
C THR A 44 -23.20 6.31 20.17
N ASP A 45 -22.93 7.60 20.00
CA ASP A 45 -21.97 8.13 19.02
C ASP A 45 -20.54 7.94 19.56
N SER A 46 -20.07 6.69 19.59
CA SER A 46 -18.74 6.35 20.12
C SER A 46 -17.69 6.18 19.03
N ALA A 47 -18.10 5.96 17.78
CA ALA A 47 -17.17 5.81 16.68
C ALA A 47 -16.53 7.15 16.31
N VAL A 48 -15.22 7.11 16.06
CA VAL A 48 -14.41 8.28 15.74
C VAL A 48 -13.74 8.08 14.39
N ARG A 49 -13.85 9.08 13.54
CA ARG A 49 -13.06 9.23 12.32
C ARG A 49 -12.09 10.39 12.54
N MET A 50 -10.84 10.19 12.21
CA MET A 50 -9.81 11.18 12.36
C MET A 50 -9.09 11.36 11.03
N ARG A 51 -8.99 12.60 10.56
CA ARG A 51 -8.30 12.97 9.33
C ARG A 51 -7.09 13.83 9.69
N HIS A 52 -5.91 13.34 9.39
CA HIS A 52 -4.69 14.12 9.56
C HIS A 52 -4.53 15.09 8.38
N LEU A 53 -4.65 16.39 8.64
CA LEU A 53 -4.70 17.43 7.60
C LEU A 53 -3.43 17.47 6.73
N PRO A 54 -2.19 17.43 7.29
CA PRO A 54 -0.99 17.54 6.47
C PRO A 54 -0.79 16.37 5.49
N THR A 55 -1.22 15.15 5.87
CA THR A 55 -1.02 13.94 5.05
C THR A 55 -2.27 13.50 4.30
N GLY A 56 -3.43 14.02 4.65
CA GLY A 56 -4.72 13.60 4.11
C GLY A 56 -5.18 12.20 4.54
N ILE A 57 -4.41 11.51 5.41
CA ILE A 57 -4.73 10.16 5.86
C ILE A 57 -5.96 10.19 6.77
N VAL A 58 -6.90 9.31 6.50
CA VAL A 58 -8.12 9.14 7.29
C VAL A 58 -8.09 7.77 7.97
N VAL A 59 -8.34 7.76 9.27
CA VAL A 59 -8.48 6.53 10.08
C VAL A 59 -9.78 6.54 10.85
N THR A 60 -10.29 5.36 11.15
CA THR A 60 -11.54 5.20 11.90
C THR A 60 -11.33 4.19 13.03
N ALA A 61 -11.90 4.48 14.20
CA ALA A 61 -11.93 3.58 15.34
C ALA A 61 -13.35 3.47 15.90
N ARG A 62 -13.80 2.25 16.11
CA ARG A 62 -15.13 1.90 16.65
C ARG A 62 -15.10 0.71 17.61
N GLU A 63 -13.90 0.35 18.04
CA GLU A 63 -13.63 -0.86 18.80
C GLU A 63 -14.10 -0.74 20.26
N SER A 64 -14.07 0.48 20.81
CA SER A 64 -14.47 0.75 22.20
C SER A 64 -15.84 1.42 22.30
N ARG A 65 -16.50 1.25 23.44
CA ARG A 65 -17.70 2.01 23.83
C ARG A 65 -17.37 3.47 24.17
N SER A 66 -16.13 3.75 24.51
CA SER A 66 -15.66 5.09 24.89
C SER A 66 -15.13 5.84 23.68
N GLN A 67 -15.72 6.98 23.40
CA GLN A 67 -15.26 7.93 22.39
C GLN A 67 -13.81 8.36 22.63
N PHE A 68 -13.44 8.58 23.91
CA PHE A 68 -12.08 8.94 24.30
C PHE A 68 -11.07 7.85 23.92
N GLN A 69 -11.38 6.58 24.20
CA GLN A 69 -10.53 5.45 23.82
C GLN A 69 -10.44 5.31 22.29
N ASN A 70 -11.52 5.52 21.56
CA ASN A 70 -11.51 5.48 20.10
C ASN A 70 -10.68 6.61 19.50
N ARG A 71 -10.65 7.81 20.10
CA ARG A 71 -9.73 8.88 19.69
C ARG A 71 -8.27 8.46 19.89
N ALA A 72 -7.92 7.89 21.04
CA ALA A 72 -6.57 7.40 21.30
C ALA A 72 -6.17 6.28 20.33
N LEU A 73 -7.09 5.38 19.99
CA LEU A 73 -6.88 4.35 18.97
C LEU A 73 -6.65 4.94 17.57
N CYS A 74 -7.38 5.99 17.18
CA CYS A 74 -7.15 6.69 15.91
C CYS A 74 -5.75 7.28 15.85
N VAL A 75 -5.28 7.94 16.91
CA VAL A 75 -3.91 8.50 16.95
C VAL A 75 -2.88 7.38 16.80
N ARG A 76 -3.05 6.25 17.49
CA ARG A 76 -2.17 5.08 17.36
C ARG A 76 -2.16 4.52 15.94
N LYS A 77 -3.33 4.37 15.32
CA LYS A 77 -3.45 3.94 13.92
C LYS A 77 -2.73 4.89 12.95
N LEU A 78 -2.81 6.20 13.18
CA LEU A 78 -2.06 7.19 12.39
C LEU A 78 -0.56 7.03 12.57
N GLN A 79 -0.07 6.87 13.80
CA GLN A 79 1.36 6.62 14.06
C GLN A 79 1.87 5.36 13.35
N ASP A 80 1.10 4.28 13.40
CA ASP A 80 1.46 3.03 12.73
C ASP A 80 1.47 3.19 11.21
N GLU A 81 0.52 3.96 10.65
CA GLU A 81 0.48 4.28 9.23
C GLU A 81 1.67 5.16 8.80
N PHE A 82 2.06 6.14 9.60
CA PHE A 82 3.26 6.95 9.34
C PHE A 82 4.52 6.10 9.37
N ARG A 83 4.69 5.22 10.37
CA ARG A 83 5.83 4.29 10.46
C ARG A 83 5.89 3.37 9.24
N ARG A 84 4.76 2.86 8.79
CA ARG A 84 4.67 1.99 7.61
C ARG A 84 5.13 2.72 6.34
N ARG A 85 4.74 3.97 6.17
CA ARG A 85 5.10 4.81 5.00
C ARG A 85 6.48 5.44 5.10
N ALA A 86 7.04 5.52 6.29
CA ALA A 86 8.40 6.03 6.54
C ALA A 86 9.51 5.07 6.05
N VAL A 87 9.16 3.82 5.72
CA VAL A 87 10.14 2.84 5.23
C VAL A 87 10.56 3.19 3.80
N PRO A 88 11.87 3.39 3.54
CA PRO A 88 12.34 3.66 2.19
C PRO A 88 12.05 2.48 1.26
N PRO A 89 11.73 2.74 -0.01
CA PRO A 89 11.48 1.67 -0.97
C PRO A 89 12.74 0.82 -1.14
N LYS A 90 12.57 -0.49 -1.19
CA LYS A 90 13.68 -1.42 -1.43
C LYS A 90 14.30 -1.14 -2.80
N VAL A 91 15.61 -0.94 -2.82
CA VAL A 91 16.36 -0.82 -4.08
C VAL A 91 16.29 -2.15 -4.82
N ARG A 92 15.68 -2.13 -6.00
CA ARG A 92 15.55 -3.33 -6.84
C ARG A 92 16.83 -3.49 -7.67
N HIS A 93 17.64 -4.47 -7.32
CA HIS A 93 18.80 -4.85 -8.13
C HIS A 93 18.35 -5.72 -9.32
N ALA A 94 18.85 -5.38 -10.50
CA ALA A 94 18.61 -6.20 -11.69
C ALA A 94 19.30 -7.56 -11.53
N THR A 95 18.54 -8.63 -11.55
CA THR A 95 19.07 -9.99 -11.50
C THR A 95 19.52 -10.43 -12.89
N LYS A 96 20.72 -11.04 -12.99
CA LYS A 96 21.21 -11.61 -14.25
C LYS A 96 20.33 -12.79 -14.67
N VAL A 97 20.10 -12.92 -15.96
CA VAL A 97 19.35 -14.05 -16.52
C VAL A 97 20.13 -15.36 -16.24
N PRO A 98 19.52 -16.37 -15.61
CA PRO A 98 20.18 -17.65 -15.32
C PRO A 98 20.68 -18.34 -16.59
N ALA A 99 21.80 -19.09 -16.47
CA ALA A 99 22.37 -19.81 -17.61
C ALA A 99 21.40 -20.85 -18.21
N SER A 100 20.54 -21.44 -17.36
CA SER A 100 19.47 -22.37 -17.79
C SER A 100 18.49 -21.70 -18.76
N GLN A 101 18.06 -20.49 -18.46
CA GLN A 101 17.14 -19.73 -19.32
C GLN A 101 17.80 -19.33 -20.65
N ARG A 102 19.11 -18.99 -20.64
CA ARG A 102 19.84 -18.72 -21.88
C ARG A 102 19.92 -19.96 -22.78
N ARG A 103 20.23 -21.15 -22.18
CA ARG A 103 20.27 -22.43 -22.90
C ARG A 103 18.90 -22.79 -23.47
N ARG A 104 17.82 -22.61 -22.69
CA ARG A 104 16.44 -22.87 -23.16
C ARG A 104 16.10 -21.98 -24.34
N ARG A 105 16.38 -20.67 -24.25
CA ARG A 105 16.15 -19.74 -25.35
C ARG A 105 16.91 -20.10 -26.62
N LEU A 106 18.17 -20.55 -26.49
CA LEU A 106 18.97 -21.01 -27.64
C LEU A 106 18.38 -22.27 -28.24
N LYS A 107 17.95 -23.25 -27.42
CA LYS A 107 17.28 -24.46 -27.88
C LYS A 107 16.00 -24.15 -28.65
N ASP A 108 15.16 -23.30 -28.12
CA ASP A 108 13.90 -22.88 -28.76
C ASP A 108 14.19 -22.15 -30.08
N LYS A 109 15.22 -21.33 -30.13
CA LYS A 109 15.65 -20.63 -31.36
C LYS A 109 16.13 -21.60 -32.41
N ARG A 110 16.91 -22.64 -32.06
CA ARG A 110 17.35 -23.69 -32.97
C ARG A 110 16.16 -24.47 -33.51
N MET A 111 15.26 -24.94 -32.65
CA MET A 111 14.05 -25.66 -33.09
C MET A 111 13.21 -24.86 -34.07
N ARG A 112 13.04 -23.55 -33.84
CA ARG A 112 12.34 -22.67 -34.79
C ARG A 112 13.08 -22.51 -36.10
N SER A 113 14.42 -22.47 -36.09
CA SER A 113 15.26 -22.43 -37.28
C SER A 113 15.09 -23.69 -38.13
N ASP A 114 15.15 -24.87 -37.47
CA ASP A 114 15.00 -26.17 -38.13
C ASP A 114 13.61 -26.32 -38.76
N LEU A 115 12.55 -25.91 -38.04
CA LEU A 115 11.21 -25.89 -38.60
C LEU A 115 11.07 -24.94 -39.81
N LYS A 116 11.76 -23.82 -39.80
CA LYS A 116 11.79 -22.93 -40.97
C LYS A 116 12.55 -23.53 -42.13
N ALA A 117 13.67 -24.22 -41.86
CA ALA A 117 14.45 -24.88 -42.89
C ALA A 117 13.65 -25.99 -43.60
N THR A 118 12.89 -26.81 -42.86
CA THR A 118 12.02 -27.85 -43.42
C THR A 118 10.85 -27.30 -44.24
N ARG A 119 10.42 -26.07 -43.98
CA ARG A 119 9.35 -25.40 -44.75
C ARG A 119 9.87 -24.64 -45.96
N ARG A 120 11.17 -24.55 -46.15
CA ARG A 120 11.78 -23.87 -47.27
C ARG A 120 11.42 -24.61 -48.55
N ARG A 121 10.84 -23.92 -49.54
CA ARG A 121 10.54 -24.48 -50.83
C ARG A 121 11.84 -25.03 -51.46
N ILE A 122 11.80 -26.27 -51.87
CA ILE A 122 12.83 -26.83 -52.71
C ILE A 122 12.66 -26.14 -54.08
N THR A 123 13.51 -25.16 -54.38
CA THR A 123 13.67 -24.67 -55.73
C THR A 123 14.44 -25.73 -56.47
N GLY A 124 13.75 -26.50 -57.35
CA GLY A 124 14.41 -27.46 -58.21
C GLY A 124 15.38 -26.70 -59.12
N ASP A 125 16.63 -27.17 -59.14
CA ASP A 125 17.55 -26.83 -60.19
C ASP A 125 17.07 -27.57 -61.45
N GLU A 126 16.64 -26.79 -62.45
CA GLU A 126 16.67 -27.21 -63.85
C GLU A 126 18.01 -26.83 -64.45
#